data_2bccc47233f5f238a2d7eb2f09bae234
#
_entry.id   2bccc47233f5f238a2d7eb2f09bae234
#
_cell.length_a   1.000
_cell.length_b   1.000
_cell.length_c   1.000
_cell.angle_alpha   90.00
_cell.angle_beta   90.00
_cell.angle_gamma   90.00
#
_symmetry.space_group_name_H-M   'P 1'
#
loop_
_entity.id
_entity.type
_entity.pdbx_description
1 polymer ?
#
loop_
_entity_poly.entity_id
_entity_poly.type
_entity_poly.pdbx_seq_one_letter_code
_entity_poly.pdbx_strand_id
1 'polypeptide(L)'
;MDKNISNQRKSNRIQTIIKVVLLCDYFQYIGTATNCSESGMCIDTPHFISPNSNIKIILPIQEEELNLNARIKRTEKRSNIHDAIGVELLSPPPNYFGFIQNLQSSL
;
A
#
# COMPACT_ATOMS: atom_id res chain seq x y z
N MET A 1 -7.19 -22.77 -18.83
CA MET A 1 -6.96 -22.31 -18.68
C MET A 1 -6.80 -21.65 -18.23
N ASP A 2 -6.69 -21.55 -17.82
CA ASP A 2 -6.52 -20.89 -17.44
C ASP A 2 -6.21 -20.44 -16.94
N LYS A 3 -5.93 -20.56 -16.68
CA LYS A 3 -5.52 -20.02 -16.27
C LYS A 3 -5.24 -19.07 -16.00
N ASN A 4 -4.94 -19.19 -16.26
CA ASN A 4 -4.93 -18.02 -16.25
C ASN A 4 -5.39 -17.24 -15.42
N ILE A 5 -5.86 -17.65 -15.07
CA ILE A 5 -6.45 -16.92 -14.13
C ILE A 5 -5.60 -16.47 -13.08
N SER A 6 -4.96 -17.36 -12.43
CA SER A 6 -4.02 -16.99 -11.43
C SER A 6 -2.94 -16.15 -12.01
N ASN A 7 -2.79 -16.22 -13.26
CA ASN A 7 -1.82 -15.45 -13.88
C ASN A 7 -2.09 -14.05 -13.88
N GLN A 8 -3.28 -13.68 -13.78
CA GLN A 8 -3.59 -12.34 -13.83
C GLN A 8 -3.12 -11.59 -12.66
N ARG A 9 -2.88 -12.33 -11.58
CA ARG A 9 -2.44 -11.70 -10.40
C ARG A 9 -1.07 -12.19 -10.08
N LYS A 10 -0.11 -11.33 -10.16
CA LYS A 10 1.24 -11.73 -9.88
C LYS A 10 1.49 -11.92 -8.43
N SER A 11 0.72 -11.31 -7.59
CA SER A 11 0.93 -11.42 -6.16
C SER A 11 -0.40 -11.44 -5.46
N ASN A 12 -0.45 -12.11 -4.34
CA ASN A 12 -1.64 -12.19 -3.53
C ASN A 12 -1.71 -11.00 -2.60
N ARG A 13 -2.91 -10.55 -2.35
CA ARG A 13 -3.11 -9.48 -1.39
C ARG A 13 -3.29 -10.09 -0.02
N ILE A 14 -2.65 -9.48 0.96
CA ILE A 14 -2.69 -9.94 2.34
C ILE A 14 -3.37 -8.88 3.15
N GLN A 15 -4.38 -9.28 3.92
CA GLN A 15 -5.11 -8.34 4.76
C GLN A 15 -4.24 -7.91 5.92
N THR A 16 -4.22 -6.63 6.20
CA THR A 16 -3.39 -6.07 7.26
C THR A 16 -4.13 -4.94 7.94
N ILE A 17 -3.60 -4.46 9.04
CA ILE A 17 -4.03 -3.21 9.66
C ILE A 17 -2.74 -2.59 10.16
N ILE A 18 -2.12 -1.78 9.33
CA ILE A 18 -0.82 -1.19 9.65
C ILE A 18 -0.90 0.31 9.41
N LYS A 19 -0.58 1.07 10.45
CA LYS A 19 -0.58 2.52 10.31
C LYS A 19 0.63 2.94 9.51
N VAL A 20 0.42 3.84 8.57
CA VAL A 20 1.47 4.33 7.70
C VAL A 20 1.41 5.84 7.66
N VAL A 21 2.52 6.45 7.25
CA VAL A 21 2.58 7.88 7.00
C VAL A 21 2.75 8.07 5.50
N LEU A 22 1.99 8.99 4.95
CA LEU A 22 2.02 9.28 3.52
C LEU A 22 2.59 10.67 3.34
N LEU A 23 3.64 10.77 2.54
CA LEU A 23 4.24 12.06 2.23
C LEU A 23 3.95 12.41 0.79
N CYS A 24 3.28 13.53 0.60
CA CYS A 24 2.93 14.00 -0.73
C CYS A 24 3.28 15.47 -0.79
N ASP A 25 4.24 15.82 -1.63
CA ASP A 25 4.77 17.17 -1.74
C ASP A 25 5.29 17.62 -0.37
N TYR A 26 4.71 18.65 0.19
CA TYR A 26 5.15 19.15 1.49
C TYR A 26 4.22 18.74 2.61
N PHE A 27 3.27 17.86 2.32
CA PHE A 27 2.26 17.48 3.30
C PHE A 27 2.49 16.07 3.80
N GLN A 28 2.14 15.86 5.04
CA GLN A 28 2.23 14.57 5.68
C GLN A 28 0.83 14.13 6.09
N TYR A 29 0.43 12.95 5.69
CA TYR A 29 -0.88 12.42 5.99
C TYR A 29 -0.74 11.10 6.70
N ILE A 30 -1.77 10.71 7.43
CA ILE A 30 -1.77 9.40 8.07
C ILE A 30 -2.75 8.50 7.32
N GLY A 31 -2.50 7.20 7.39
CA GLY A 31 -3.39 6.22 6.78
C GLY A 31 -3.20 4.87 7.44
N THR A 32 -4.04 3.94 7.00
CA THR A 32 -3.97 2.57 7.47
C THR A 32 -3.93 1.66 6.26
N ALA A 33 -2.86 0.88 6.14
CA ALA A 33 -2.77 -0.10 5.08
C ALA A 33 -3.67 -1.27 5.44
N THR A 34 -4.68 -1.51 4.62
CA THR A 34 -5.68 -2.54 4.90
C THR A 34 -5.40 -3.81 4.11
N ASN A 35 -4.60 -3.72 3.05
CA ASN A 35 -4.05 -4.90 2.42
C ASN A 35 -2.78 -4.53 1.68
N CYS A 36 -1.92 -5.50 1.52
CA CYS A 36 -0.63 -5.33 0.89
C CYS A 36 -0.35 -6.49 -0.05
N SER A 37 0.41 -6.22 -1.09
CA SER A 37 0.96 -7.23 -1.95
C SER A 37 2.36 -6.79 -2.36
N GLU A 38 3.03 -7.61 -3.15
CA GLU A 38 4.37 -7.25 -3.61
C GLU A 38 4.37 -5.99 -4.47
N SER A 39 3.28 -5.72 -5.15
CA SER A 39 3.24 -4.63 -6.11
C SER A 39 2.39 -3.45 -5.70
N GLY A 40 1.65 -3.56 -4.63
CA GLY A 40 0.76 -2.48 -4.27
C GLY A 40 0.17 -2.61 -2.89
N MET A 41 -0.68 -1.65 -2.57
CA MET A 41 -1.25 -1.53 -1.24
C MET A 41 -2.57 -0.80 -1.33
N CYS A 42 -3.50 -1.14 -0.45
CA CYS A 42 -4.73 -0.37 -0.28
C CYS A 42 -4.64 0.34 1.05
N ILE A 43 -4.92 1.63 1.07
CA ILE A 43 -4.74 2.45 2.26
C ILE A 43 -6.00 3.27 2.50
N ASP A 44 -6.52 3.17 3.72
CA ASP A 44 -7.62 4.03 4.14
C ASP A 44 -7.02 5.28 4.76
N THR A 45 -7.56 6.43 4.40
CA THR A 45 -7.06 7.70 4.93
C THR A 45 -8.21 8.70 4.99
N PRO A 46 -8.24 9.57 6.00
CA PRO A 46 -9.25 10.61 6.06
C PRO A 46 -8.94 11.80 5.15
N HIS A 47 -7.87 11.73 4.37
CA HIS A 47 -7.44 12.85 3.55
C HIS A 47 -7.67 12.54 2.08
N PHE A 48 -8.05 13.55 1.32
CA PHE A 48 -8.16 13.39 -0.12
C PHE A 48 -6.78 13.59 -0.74
N ILE A 49 -6.34 12.62 -1.52
CA ILE A 49 -5.07 12.73 -2.24
C ILE A 49 -5.39 12.38 -3.69
N SER A 50 -4.99 13.27 -4.59
CA SER A 50 -5.40 13.14 -5.99
C SER A 50 -4.86 11.88 -6.65
N PRO A 51 -5.65 11.26 -7.53
CA PRO A 51 -5.14 10.14 -8.33
C PRO A 51 -3.95 10.58 -9.16
N ASN A 52 -3.10 9.64 -9.47
CA ASN A 52 -1.88 9.85 -10.25
C ASN A 52 -0.80 10.63 -9.53
N SER A 53 -1.01 10.95 -8.26
CA SER A 53 0.03 11.57 -7.47
C SER A 53 1.09 10.57 -7.10
N ASN A 54 2.32 11.03 -7.04
CA ASN A 54 3.41 10.23 -6.52
C ASN A 54 3.54 10.54 -5.04
N ILE A 55 3.65 9.50 -4.24
CA ILE A 55 3.75 9.67 -2.79
C ILE A 55 4.86 8.78 -2.28
N LYS A 56 5.29 9.06 -1.07
CA LYS A 56 6.19 8.18 -0.34
C LYS A 56 5.42 7.63 0.84
N ILE A 57 5.51 6.33 1.04
CA ILE A 57 4.83 5.67 2.15
C ILE A 57 5.90 5.27 3.15
N ILE A 58 5.73 5.69 4.39
CA ILE A 58 6.62 5.28 5.45
C ILE A 58 5.92 4.16 6.21
N LEU A 59 6.47 2.97 6.09
CA LEU A 59 5.89 1.76 6.62
C LEU A 59 6.74 1.31 7.81
N PRO A 60 6.20 1.37 9.03
CA PRO A 60 6.97 0.94 10.20
C PRO A 60 7.02 -0.57 10.25
N ILE A 61 8.19 -1.13 10.43
CA ILE A 61 8.39 -2.55 10.55
C ILE A 61 9.29 -2.78 11.75
N GLN A 62 8.71 -3.28 12.82
CA GLN A 62 9.44 -3.52 14.06
C GLN A 62 10.11 -2.22 14.50
N GLU A 63 11.42 -2.19 14.53
CA GLU A 63 12.12 -1.00 14.95
C GLU A 63 12.67 -0.19 13.80
N GLU A 64 12.26 -0.51 12.59
CA GLU A 64 12.75 0.16 11.41
C GLU A 64 11.60 0.78 10.64
N GLU A 65 11.95 1.61 9.67
CA GLU A 65 10.96 2.17 8.78
C GLU A 65 11.38 1.89 7.36
N LEU A 66 10.43 1.44 6.55
CA LEU A 66 10.67 1.32 5.12
C LEU A 66 10.10 2.53 4.43
N ASN A 67 10.85 3.10 3.52
CA ASN A 67 10.37 4.20 2.69
C ASN A 67 10.06 3.62 1.32
N LEU A 68 8.80 3.73 0.93
CA LEU A 68 8.34 3.16 -0.33
C LEU A 68 7.87 4.28 -1.23
N ASN A 69 8.29 4.24 -2.48
CA ASN A 69 7.77 5.18 -3.47
C ASN A 69 6.58 4.54 -4.13
N ALA A 70 5.54 5.33 -4.36
CA ALA A 70 4.30 4.79 -4.88
C ALA A 70 3.58 5.83 -5.71
N ARG A 71 2.66 5.35 -6.54
CA ARG A 71 1.77 6.20 -7.31
C ARG A 71 0.35 5.80 -6.99
N ILE A 72 -0.49 6.78 -6.75
CA ILE A 72 -1.90 6.52 -6.49
C ILE A 72 -2.58 6.20 -7.80
N LYS A 73 -3.14 4.99 -7.89
CA LYS A 73 -3.80 4.54 -9.10
C LYS A 73 -5.29 4.84 -9.08
N ARG A 74 -5.89 4.80 -7.90
CA ARG A 74 -7.30 5.07 -7.80
C ARG A 74 -7.63 5.55 -6.41
N THR A 75 -8.74 6.26 -6.31
CA THR A 75 -9.30 6.66 -5.03
C THR A 75 -10.74 6.21 -5.01
N GLU A 76 -11.23 5.85 -3.84
CA GLU A 76 -12.58 5.38 -3.67
C GLU A 76 -13.11 5.95 -2.38
N LYS A 77 -14.23 6.65 -2.47
CA LYS A 77 -14.82 7.24 -1.28
C LYS A 77 -15.53 6.15 -0.49
N ARG A 78 -15.11 5.95 0.75
CA ARG A 78 -15.69 4.91 1.57
C ARG A 78 -16.75 5.45 2.50
N SER A 79 -16.58 6.69 2.96
CA SER A 79 -17.54 7.31 3.86
C SER A 79 -17.35 8.80 3.77
N ASN A 80 -18.08 9.55 4.60
CA ASN A 80 -17.94 10.99 4.60
C ASN A 80 -16.60 11.46 5.13
N ILE A 81 -15.91 10.59 5.86
CA ILE A 81 -14.67 10.98 6.52
C ILE A 81 -13.47 10.16 6.09
N HIS A 82 -13.65 9.13 5.28
CA HIS A 82 -12.54 8.29 4.86
C HIS A 82 -12.63 7.95 3.39
N ASP A 83 -11.49 7.96 2.74
CA ASP A 83 -11.34 7.46 1.39
C ASP A 83 -10.40 6.26 1.43
N ALA A 84 -10.49 5.42 0.42
CA ALA A 84 -9.52 4.35 0.24
C ALA A 84 -8.74 4.67 -1.01
N ILE A 85 -7.43 4.50 -0.97
CA ILE A 85 -6.60 4.70 -2.14
C ILE A 85 -5.90 3.39 -2.45
N GLY A 86 -5.83 3.08 -3.75
CA GLY A 86 -5.04 1.97 -4.21
C GLY A 86 -3.78 2.51 -4.83
N VAL A 87 -2.62 2.01 -4.39
CA VAL A 87 -1.34 2.51 -4.86
C VAL A 87 -0.55 1.40 -5.51
N GLU A 88 0.25 1.79 -6.48
CA GLU A 88 1.21 0.93 -7.12
C GLU A 88 2.58 1.30 -6.55
N LEU A 89 3.33 0.31 -6.09
CA LEU A 89 4.66 0.55 -5.56
C LEU A 89 5.64 0.65 -6.72
N LEU A 90 6.55 1.62 -6.63
CA LEU A 90 7.52 1.86 -7.67
C LEU A 90 8.87 1.36 -7.17
N SER A 91 9.38 0.30 -7.79
CA SER A 91 10.68 -0.29 -7.46
C SER A 91 10.85 -0.53 -5.96
N PRO A 92 9.99 -1.35 -5.36
CA PRO A 92 10.10 -1.57 -3.92
C PRO A 92 11.43 -2.22 -3.57
N PRO A 93 11.99 -1.86 -2.41
CA PRO A 93 13.29 -2.41 -2.01
C PRO A 93 13.17 -3.87 -1.57
N PRO A 94 14.28 -4.61 -1.57
CA PRO A 94 14.23 -6.02 -1.22
C PRO A 94 13.64 -6.31 0.16
N ASN A 95 13.86 -5.44 1.14
CA ASN A 95 13.33 -5.69 2.47
C ASN A 95 11.81 -5.55 2.51
N TYR A 96 11.21 -4.89 1.53
CA TYR A 96 9.75 -4.89 1.44
C TYR A 96 9.25 -6.30 1.10
N PHE A 97 9.94 -7.00 0.20
CA PHE A 97 9.53 -8.35 -0.15
C PHE A 97 9.69 -9.29 1.04
N GLY A 98 10.73 -9.09 1.85
CA GLY A 98 10.87 -9.83 3.08
C GLY A 98 9.71 -9.60 4.03
N PHE A 99 9.28 -8.34 4.13
CA PHE A 99 8.13 -7.99 4.95
C PHE A 99 6.88 -8.72 4.46
N ILE A 100 6.64 -8.75 3.15
CA ILE A 100 5.49 -9.44 2.59
C ILE A 100 5.56 -10.94 2.88
N GLN A 101 6.74 -11.53 2.75
CA GLN A 101 6.89 -12.94 3.04
C GLN A 101 6.59 -13.25 4.50
N ASN A 102 7.00 -12.37 5.39
CA ASN A 102 6.71 -12.56 6.81
C ASN A 102 5.23 -12.47 7.09
N LEU A 103 4.52 -11.57 6.41
CA LEU A 103 3.07 -11.49 6.57
C LEU A 103 2.41 -12.78 6.12
N GLN A 104 2.87 -13.34 5.00
CA GLN A 104 2.30 -14.57 4.50
C GLN A 104 2.55 -15.73 5.45
N SER A 105 3.74 -15.76 6.04
CA SER A 105 4.07 -16.84 6.95
C SER A 105 3.30 -16.77 8.25
N SER A 106 2.78 -15.60 8.59
CA SER A 106 2.01 -15.44 9.82
C SER A 106 0.57 -15.88 9.69
N LEU A 107 0.13 -16.17 8.49
CA LEU A 107 -1.23 -16.63 8.27
C LEU A 107 -1.34 -18.13 8.46
#